data_86646288a605f565715a26f9de75a96d
#
_entry.id   86646288a605f565715a26f9de75a96d
#
_cell.length_a   1.000
_cell.length_b   1.000
_cell.length_c   1.000
_cell.angle_alpha   90.00
_cell.angle_beta   90.00
_cell.angle_gamma   90.00
#
_symmetry.space_group_name_H-M   'P 1'
#
loop_
_entity.id
_entity.type
_entity.pdbx_description
1 polymer ?
#
loop_
_entity_poly.entity_id
_entity_poly.type
_entity_poly.pdbx_seq_one_letter_code
_entity_poly.pdbx_strand_id
1 'polypeptide(L)'
;IGSDLILGTNASDAVSLKWVDASQANATNYQHDFTGTVTVNGAVSLVGRDNWAKEMGFTGTLTGAGSLTYSRGAGDGRYNANGKLIISGDASGFTGMITMNASNGYSAGLDLRTSVSQGGVTLTSGTDTTGFAFMRVLGDVEIASLDGTANSQVGAVGGARTLTVGSGTYNGTLTDRGIVLAYGATSIAYDESGVLSLTKVGDETLTLGGPVSYTGLTDIQGGTLALTASGATSLRNITMAANTRMTTAGALNLAANAALTLDISSSLGVGGAFGSGTFNLTLNGLE
;
A
#
# COMPACT_ATOMS: atom_id res chain seq x y z
N ILE A 1 -0.03 -23.76 -8.61
CA ILE A 1 1.28 -24.36 -8.88
C ILE A 1 1.91 -24.69 -7.54
N GLY A 2 2.04 -26.00 -7.22
CA GLY A 2 2.55 -26.47 -5.93
C GLY A 2 4.07 -26.73 -5.90
N SER A 3 4.74 -26.59 -7.04
CA SER A 3 6.18 -26.78 -7.13
C SER A 3 6.93 -25.47 -6.90
N ASP A 4 8.18 -25.57 -6.45
CA ASP A 4 9.05 -24.42 -6.32
C ASP A 4 9.38 -23.83 -7.69
N LEU A 5 9.46 -22.50 -7.74
CA LEU A 5 9.68 -21.72 -8.95
C LEU A 5 10.78 -20.69 -8.71
N ILE A 6 11.76 -20.67 -9.58
CA ILE A 6 12.82 -19.64 -9.57
C ILE A 6 12.61 -18.71 -10.77
N LEU A 7 12.46 -17.43 -10.52
CA LEU A 7 12.24 -16.40 -11.52
C LEU A 7 13.50 -15.54 -11.65
N GLY A 8 14.26 -15.78 -12.72
CA GLY A 8 15.59 -15.23 -12.94
C GLY A 8 16.67 -15.97 -12.17
N THR A 9 17.86 -16.05 -12.72
CA THR A 9 19.04 -16.66 -12.09
C THR A 9 19.91 -15.61 -11.39
N ASN A 10 19.76 -14.34 -11.81
CA ASN A 10 20.48 -13.20 -11.25
C ASN A 10 19.68 -11.88 -11.44
N ALA A 11 20.15 -10.79 -10.84
CA ALA A 11 19.46 -9.51 -10.84
C ALA A 11 19.31 -8.84 -12.23
N SER A 12 20.11 -9.23 -13.22
CA SER A 12 20.02 -8.70 -14.59
C SER A 12 19.01 -9.43 -15.47
N ASP A 13 18.47 -10.55 -14.99
CA ASP A 13 17.51 -11.33 -15.78
C ASP A 13 16.16 -10.64 -15.81
N ALA A 14 15.56 -10.59 -16.99
CA ALA A 14 14.20 -10.12 -17.20
C ALA A 14 13.29 -11.32 -17.50
N VAL A 15 12.32 -11.56 -16.64
CA VAL A 15 11.35 -12.64 -16.78
C VAL A 15 9.96 -12.07 -16.97
N SER A 16 9.22 -12.55 -17.95
CA SER A 16 7.82 -12.16 -18.15
C SER A 16 6.92 -13.38 -17.98
N LEU A 17 6.03 -13.32 -17.00
CA LEU A 17 4.94 -14.28 -16.84
C LEU A 17 3.66 -13.63 -17.33
N LYS A 18 3.21 -14.05 -18.50
CA LYS A 18 1.95 -13.59 -19.07
C LYS A 18 0.89 -14.66 -18.89
N TRP A 19 -0.19 -14.28 -18.26
CA TRP A 19 -1.35 -15.17 -18.16
C TRP A 19 -2.10 -15.18 -19.48
N VAL A 20 -2.14 -16.32 -20.15
CA VAL A 20 -2.87 -16.51 -21.41
C VAL A 20 -3.89 -17.60 -21.19
N ASP A 21 -5.17 -17.23 -21.05
CA ASP A 21 -6.25 -18.20 -21.09
C ASP A 21 -7.00 -18.05 -22.41
N ALA A 22 -6.92 -19.09 -23.23
CA ALA A 22 -7.43 -19.07 -24.59
C ALA A 22 -8.96 -19.28 -24.69
N SER A 23 -9.67 -19.63 -23.60
CA SER A 23 -10.97 -20.31 -23.76
C SER A 23 -12.18 -19.63 -23.12
N GLN A 24 -12.08 -18.40 -22.56
CA GLN A 24 -13.15 -18.04 -21.62
C GLN A 24 -13.96 -16.79 -21.94
N ALA A 25 -15.16 -17.05 -22.50
CA ALA A 25 -16.22 -16.05 -22.60
C ALA A 25 -17.03 -15.82 -21.30
N ASN A 26 -16.97 -16.70 -20.30
CA ASN A 26 -17.94 -16.68 -19.19
C ASN A 26 -17.41 -17.11 -17.82
N ALA A 27 -16.12 -17.03 -17.53
CA ALA A 27 -15.63 -17.53 -16.25
C ALA A 27 -15.50 -16.42 -15.19
N THR A 28 -16.27 -16.58 -14.14
CA THR A 28 -16.18 -15.77 -12.92
C THR A 28 -14.96 -16.16 -12.10
N ASN A 29 -14.15 -15.16 -11.72
CA ASN A 29 -13.06 -15.23 -10.72
C ASN A 29 -12.14 -16.45 -10.81
N TYR A 30 -11.07 -16.35 -11.60
CA TYR A 30 -9.96 -17.31 -11.51
C TYR A 30 -8.83 -16.71 -10.69
N GLN A 31 -8.56 -17.37 -9.56
CA GLN A 31 -7.36 -17.15 -8.78
C GLN A 31 -6.33 -18.22 -9.18
N HIS A 32 -5.11 -17.78 -9.45
CA HIS A 32 -3.99 -18.67 -9.71
C HIS A 32 -2.96 -18.51 -8.61
N ASP A 33 -2.84 -19.54 -7.79
CA ASP A 33 -1.98 -19.51 -6.63
C ASP A 33 -0.68 -20.27 -6.87
N PHE A 34 0.42 -19.62 -6.48
CA PHE A 34 1.70 -20.23 -6.24
C PHE A 34 1.73 -20.67 -4.77
N THR A 35 1.57 -21.97 -4.54
CA THR A 35 1.50 -22.56 -3.20
C THR A 35 2.85 -23.13 -2.73
N GLY A 36 3.81 -23.28 -3.63
CA GLY A 36 5.21 -23.62 -3.33
C GLY A 36 6.06 -22.38 -3.05
N THR A 37 7.37 -22.56 -3.03
CA THR A 37 8.33 -21.46 -2.89
C THR A 37 8.53 -20.75 -4.22
N VAL A 38 8.37 -19.43 -4.25
CA VAL A 38 8.74 -18.59 -5.39
C VAL A 38 9.95 -17.74 -5.02
N THR A 39 11.06 -17.97 -5.70
CA THR A 39 12.28 -17.19 -5.53
C THR A 39 12.42 -16.21 -6.70
N VAL A 40 12.45 -14.93 -6.39
CA VAL A 40 12.57 -13.83 -7.37
C VAL A 40 13.98 -13.26 -7.30
N ASN A 41 14.80 -13.57 -8.30
CA ASN A 41 16.18 -13.09 -8.37
C ASN A 41 16.37 -11.97 -9.42
N GLY A 42 15.52 -11.94 -10.44
CA GLY A 42 15.57 -10.96 -11.52
C GLY A 42 14.42 -9.95 -11.50
N ALA A 43 14.32 -9.18 -12.57
CA ALA A 43 13.16 -8.31 -12.81
C ALA A 43 12.02 -9.12 -13.43
N VAL A 44 10.97 -9.34 -12.67
CA VAL A 44 9.82 -10.16 -13.06
C VAL A 44 8.62 -9.29 -13.40
N SER A 45 8.15 -9.42 -14.63
CA SER A 45 6.90 -8.79 -15.09
C SER A 45 5.77 -9.81 -15.04
N LEU A 46 4.76 -9.51 -14.24
CA LEU A 46 3.52 -10.26 -14.13
C LEU A 46 2.44 -9.53 -14.92
N VAL A 47 2.00 -10.10 -16.04
CA VAL A 47 1.03 -9.45 -16.92
C VAL A 47 -0.32 -10.15 -16.80
N GLY A 48 -1.26 -9.49 -16.14
CA GLY A 48 -2.66 -9.92 -16.11
C GLY A 48 -3.34 -9.72 -17.46
N ARG A 49 -4.25 -10.63 -17.82
CA ARG A 49 -5.00 -10.53 -19.09
C ARG A 49 -6.20 -9.57 -19.00
N ASP A 50 -6.58 -9.11 -20.16
CA ASP A 50 -7.41 -7.98 -20.50
C ASP A 50 -8.88 -8.05 -20.08
N ASN A 51 -9.51 -9.21 -19.97
CA ASN A 51 -10.98 -9.28 -20.04
C ASN A 51 -11.69 -9.75 -18.76
N TRP A 52 -10.98 -10.16 -17.69
CA TRP A 52 -11.64 -10.77 -16.52
C TRP A 52 -10.87 -10.51 -15.22
N ALA A 53 -11.61 -10.49 -14.12
CA ALA A 53 -11.05 -10.45 -12.78
C ALA A 53 -10.13 -11.65 -12.53
N LYS A 54 -8.82 -11.48 -12.77
CA LYS A 54 -7.85 -12.53 -12.52
C LYS A 54 -6.93 -12.11 -11.41
N GLU A 55 -6.89 -12.96 -10.42
CA GLU A 55 -6.07 -12.79 -9.25
C GLU A 55 -4.87 -13.74 -9.36
N MET A 56 -3.70 -13.24 -9.04
CA MET A 56 -2.48 -14.02 -8.92
C MET A 56 -2.05 -14.00 -7.46
N GLY A 57 -1.97 -15.17 -6.85
CA GLY A 57 -1.67 -15.30 -5.42
C GLY A 57 -0.31 -15.95 -5.16
N PHE A 58 0.49 -15.34 -4.31
CA PHE A 58 1.60 -15.98 -3.62
C PHE A 58 1.10 -16.42 -2.25
N THR A 59 0.63 -17.67 -2.17
CA THR A 59 0.05 -18.26 -0.96
C THR A 59 1.04 -19.18 -0.25
N GLY A 60 2.12 -19.55 -0.91
CA GLY A 60 3.30 -20.21 -0.35
C GLY A 60 4.37 -19.20 0.07
N THR A 61 5.64 -19.59 -0.05
CA THR A 61 6.77 -18.72 0.31
C THR A 61 7.17 -17.84 -0.88
N LEU A 62 7.29 -16.52 -0.65
CA LEU A 62 7.87 -15.57 -1.58
C LEU A 62 9.22 -15.08 -1.03
N THR A 63 10.30 -15.21 -1.81
CA THR A 63 11.64 -14.85 -1.38
C THR A 63 12.48 -14.28 -2.52
N GLY A 64 13.66 -13.74 -2.21
CA GLY A 64 14.61 -13.20 -3.18
C GLY A 64 14.65 -11.67 -3.21
N ALA A 65 15.63 -11.13 -3.92
CA ALA A 65 15.93 -9.69 -3.98
C ALA A 65 15.54 -9.04 -5.33
N GLY A 66 14.96 -9.80 -6.25
CA GLY A 66 14.49 -9.29 -7.52
C GLY A 66 13.21 -8.46 -7.39
N SER A 67 12.76 -7.85 -8.47
CA SER A 67 11.55 -7.03 -8.47
C SER A 67 10.37 -7.75 -9.10
N LEU A 68 9.17 -7.51 -8.56
CA LEU A 68 7.91 -7.94 -9.12
C LEU A 68 7.14 -6.73 -9.64
N THR A 69 6.87 -6.67 -10.93
CA THR A 69 6.00 -5.64 -11.50
C THR A 69 4.72 -6.30 -12.01
N TYR A 70 3.60 -5.98 -11.37
CA TYR A 70 2.29 -6.38 -11.86
C TYR A 70 1.70 -5.28 -12.73
N SER A 71 1.31 -5.65 -13.95
CA SER A 71 0.61 -4.76 -14.88
C SER A 71 -0.54 -5.50 -15.55
N ARG A 72 -1.49 -4.74 -16.05
CA ARG A 72 -2.50 -5.28 -16.96
C ARG A 72 -2.08 -5.01 -18.41
N GLY A 73 -2.24 -6.03 -19.24
CA GLY A 73 -2.05 -5.86 -20.69
C GLY A 73 -3.14 -4.97 -21.29
N ALA A 74 -2.85 -4.34 -22.43
CA ALA A 74 -3.84 -3.61 -23.19
C ALA A 74 -4.93 -4.55 -23.72
N GLY A 75 -6.17 -4.30 -23.41
CA GLY A 75 -7.33 -5.09 -23.79
C GLY A 75 -8.38 -4.30 -24.55
N ASP A 76 -9.53 -4.89 -24.73
CA ASP A 76 -10.65 -4.43 -25.57
C ASP A 76 -11.45 -3.20 -25.04
N GLY A 77 -10.82 -2.38 -24.22
CA GLY A 77 -11.41 -1.12 -23.72
C GLY A 77 -12.47 -1.29 -22.62
N ARG A 78 -12.55 -2.45 -22.01
CA ARG A 78 -13.48 -2.65 -20.88
C ARG A 78 -12.78 -2.36 -19.55
N TYR A 79 -13.31 -1.40 -18.80
CA TYR A 79 -12.82 -0.94 -17.50
C TYR A 79 -12.96 -1.98 -16.35
N ASN A 80 -12.92 -3.26 -16.64
CA ASN A 80 -13.21 -4.32 -15.66
C ASN A 80 -11.97 -4.73 -14.90
N ALA A 81 -11.74 -4.07 -13.83
CA ALA A 81 -10.49 -3.88 -13.15
C ALA A 81 -10.32 -4.72 -11.88
N ASN A 82 -10.55 -6.01 -11.90
CA ASN A 82 -10.33 -6.85 -10.71
C ASN A 82 -8.99 -7.61 -10.73
N GLY A 83 -8.07 -7.22 -11.60
CA GLY A 83 -6.74 -7.82 -11.60
C GLY A 83 -5.97 -7.43 -10.34
N LYS A 84 -5.65 -8.42 -9.51
CA LYS A 84 -4.92 -8.22 -8.25
C LYS A 84 -3.76 -9.20 -8.12
N LEU A 85 -2.71 -8.71 -7.50
CA LEU A 85 -1.68 -9.53 -6.91
C LEU A 85 -2.03 -9.75 -5.44
N ILE A 86 -1.98 -10.97 -4.96
CA ILE A 86 -2.29 -11.33 -3.56
C ILE A 86 -1.03 -11.88 -2.92
N ILE A 87 -0.61 -11.30 -1.81
CA ILE A 87 0.46 -11.84 -0.97
C ILE A 87 -0.17 -12.29 0.34
N SER A 88 -0.24 -13.60 0.55
CA SER A 88 -0.86 -14.19 1.75
C SER A 88 -0.03 -15.29 2.39
N GLY A 89 1.01 -15.75 1.71
CA GLY A 89 1.99 -16.68 2.25
C GLY A 89 3.12 -15.97 2.98
N ASP A 90 4.17 -16.70 3.34
CA ASP A 90 5.36 -16.13 3.97
C ASP A 90 6.18 -15.34 2.93
N ALA A 91 6.30 -14.05 3.13
CA ALA A 91 7.12 -13.16 2.30
C ALA A 91 8.25 -12.47 3.11
N SER A 92 8.60 -12.98 4.28
CA SER A 92 9.65 -12.42 5.14
C SER A 92 11.04 -12.44 4.50
N GLY A 93 11.28 -13.38 3.57
CA GLY A 93 12.54 -13.48 2.81
C GLY A 93 12.57 -12.67 1.51
N PHE A 94 11.52 -11.93 1.17
CA PHE A 94 11.50 -11.09 -0.02
C PHE A 94 12.00 -9.68 0.28
N THR A 95 13.11 -9.30 -0.35
CA THR A 95 13.76 -7.99 -0.14
C THR A 95 13.65 -7.05 -1.35
N GLY A 96 12.94 -7.48 -2.38
CA GLY A 96 12.77 -6.72 -3.61
C GLY A 96 11.63 -5.70 -3.56
N MET A 97 11.37 -5.07 -4.71
CA MET A 97 10.28 -4.10 -4.88
C MET A 97 9.08 -4.77 -5.55
N ILE A 98 7.90 -4.55 -5.00
CA ILE A 98 6.63 -4.90 -5.64
C ILE A 98 6.05 -3.63 -6.26
N THR A 99 5.92 -3.60 -7.58
CA THR A 99 5.35 -2.47 -8.31
C THR A 99 3.99 -2.84 -8.88
N MET A 100 2.96 -2.10 -8.50
CA MET A 100 1.65 -2.16 -9.12
C MET A 100 1.56 -1.07 -10.18
N ASN A 101 1.50 -1.46 -11.45
CA ASN A 101 1.50 -0.52 -12.56
C ASN A 101 0.12 -0.47 -13.22
N ALA A 102 -0.65 0.57 -12.89
CA ALA A 102 -1.92 0.88 -13.52
C ALA A 102 -1.69 1.80 -14.72
N SER A 103 -2.00 1.33 -15.91
CA SER A 103 -1.81 2.09 -17.15
C SER A 103 -2.98 1.89 -18.09
N ASN A 104 -3.17 2.83 -19.02
CA ASN A 104 -4.16 2.72 -20.11
C ASN A 104 -5.61 2.46 -19.64
N GLY A 105 -6.04 3.11 -18.56
CA GLY A 105 -7.41 2.95 -18.07
C GLY A 105 -7.66 1.71 -17.21
N TYR A 106 -6.63 0.92 -16.89
CA TYR A 106 -6.74 -0.29 -16.08
C TYR A 106 -6.19 -0.11 -14.70
N SER A 107 -6.89 -0.66 -13.71
CA SER A 107 -6.41 -0.66 -12.33
C SER A 107 -5.53 -1.87 -12.03
N ALA A 108 -4.54 -1.67 -11.19
CA ALA A 108 -3.67 -2.71 -10.68
C ALA A 108 -3.75 -2.73 -9.15
N GLY A 109 -4.17 -3.84 -8.57
CA GLY A 109 -4.39 -3.97 -7.13
C GLY A 109 -3.42 -4.93 -6.46
N LEU A 110 -2.99 -4.59 -5.25
CA LEU A 110 -2.25 -5.45 -4.34
C LEU A 110 -3.11 -5.74 -3.12
N ASP A 111 -3.37 -7.01 -2.85
CA ASP A 111 -3.92 -7.49 -1.59
C ASP A 111 -2.78 -7.95 -0.69
N LEU A 112 -2.51 -7.20 0.35
CA LEU A 112 -1.45 -7.53 1.29
C LEU A 112 -2.08 -8.08 2.57
N ARG A 113 -1.86 -9.38 2.83
CA ARG A 113 -2.38 -10.12 3.98
C ARG A 113 -1.28 -10.50 4.97
N THR A 114 -0.05 -10.50 4.51
CA THR A 114 1.16 -10.77 5.29
C THR A 114 2.21 -9.72 5.00
N SER A 115 3.14 -9.54 5.93
CA SER A 115 4.22 -8.56 5.81
C SER A 115 5.20 -8.91 4.69
N VAL A 116 5.71 -7.86 4.04
CA VAL A 116 6.86 -7.89 3.14
C VAL A 116 7.92 -6.96 3.76
N SER A 117 8.31 -7.26 5.00
CA SER A 117 9.01 -6.34 5.89
C SER A 117 10.38 -5.86 5.40
N GLN A 118 11.01 -6.61 4.51
CA GLN A 118 12.28 -6.21 3.88
C GLN A 118 12.13 -5.70 2.45
N GLY A 119 10.94 -5.84 1.86
CA GLY A 119 10.63 -5.38 0.51
C GLY A 119 9.82 -4.10 0.49
N GLY A 120 9.90 -3.36 -0.62
CA GLY A 120 9.12 -2.15 -0.84
C GLY A 120 7.89 -2.36 -1.70
N VAL A 121 6.97 -1.40 -1.65
CA VAL A 121 5.78 -1.35 -2.52
C VAL A 121 5.73 -0.01 -3.24
N THR A 122 5.56 -0.06 -4.56
CA THR A 122 5.35 1.12 -5.40
C THR A 122 4.00 1.03 -6.11
N LEU A 123 3.18 2.07 -5.98
CA LEU A 123 1.88 2.17 -6.64
C LEU A 123 1.96 3.23 -7.74
N THR A 124 2.07 2.81 -8.99
CA THR A 124 2.22 3.70 -10.14
C THR A 124 0.94 3.72 -10.97
N SER A 125 0.34 4.88 -11.11
CA SER A 125 -0.77 5.12 -12.05
C SER A 125 -0.31 6.04 -13.17
N GLY A 126 -0.80 5.79 -14.37
CA GLY A 126 -0.60 6.69 -15.49
C GLY A 126 -1.30 8.04 -15.28
N THR A 127 -1.12 8.93 -16.24
CA THR A 127 -1.75 10.26 -16.24
C THR A 127 -3.23 10.23 -16.65
N ASP A 128 -3.71 9.10 -17.15
CA ASP A 128 -5.12 8.93 -17.43
C ASP A 128 -5.90 8.80 -16.09
N THR A 129 -7.05 9.41 -16.05
CA THR A 129 -7.89 9.49 -14.84
C THR A 129 -8.71 8.23 -14.58
N THR A 130 -8.49 7.16 -15.33
CA THR A 130 -9.37 5.99 -15.36
C THR A 130 -8.73 4.73 -14.75
N GLY A 131 -7.39 4.65 -14.66
CA GLY A 131 -6.68 3.55 -14.04
C GLY A 131 -6.11 3.94 -12.67
N PHE A 132 -6.29 3.07 -11.67
CA PHE A 132 -5.78 3.27 -10.31
C PHE A 132 -4.83 2.16 -9.90
N ALA A 133 -3.67 2.52 -9.36
CA ALA A 133 -2.87 1.59 -8.58
C ALA A 133 -3.36 1.63 -7.13
N PHE A 134 -3.61 0.48 -6.53
CA PHE A 134 -4.08 0.46 -5.16
C PHE A 134 -3.49 -0.70 -4.35
N MET A 135 -3.40 -0.50 -3.06
CA MET A 135 -3.08 -1.53 -2.08
C MET A 135 -4.21 -1.64 -1.06
N ARG A 136 -4.66 -2.87 -0.83
CA ARG A 136 -5.60 -3.20 0.23
C ARG A 136 -4.84 -3.88 1.37
N VAL A 137 -5.00 -3.33 2.55
CA VAL A 137 -4.41 -3.86 3.79
C VAL A 137 -5.45 -4.78 4.42
N LEU A 138 -5.23 -6.10 4.34
CA LEU A 138 -6.16 -7.12 4.82
C LEU A 138 -5.68 -7.82 6.10
N GLY A 139 -4.50 -7.47 6.57
CA GLY A 139 -3.90 -7.90 7.84
C GLY A 139 -3.11 -6.77 8.45
N ASP A 140 -2.55 -6.96 9.64
CA ASP A 140 -1.50 -6.08 10.15
C ASP A 140 -0.21 -6.43 9.43
N VAL A 141 0.32 -5.48 8.66
CA VAL A 141 1.41 -5.77 7.72
C VAL A 141 2.51 -4.72 7.81
N GLU A 142 3.73 -5.14 7.51
CA GLU A 142 4.92 -4.31 7.45
C GLU A 142 5.54 -4.37 6.06
N ILE A 143 5.97 -3.21 5.55
CA ILE A 143 6.75 -3.04 4.32
C ILE A 143 7.94 -2.12 4.60
N ALA A 144 9.07 -2.36 3.93
CA ALA A 144 10.26 -1.52 4.09
C ALA A 144 10.04 -0.11 3.56
N SER A 145 9.39 0.03 2.40
CA SER A 145 9.08 1.34 1.81
C SER A 145 7.73 1.38 1.11
N LEU A 146 7.14 2.57 1.07
CA LEU A 146 5.93 2.86 0.32
C LEU A 146 6.17 4.06 -0.60
N ASP A 147 6.05 3.82 -1.90
CA ASP A 147 6.13 4.85 -2.92
C ASP A 147 4.86 4.87 -3.78
N GLY A 148 4.55 6.01 -4.38
CA GLY A 148 3.39 6.03 -5.27
C GLY A 148 3.03 7.38 -5.84
N THR A 149 2.29 7.35 -6.95
CA THR A 149 1.77 8.53 -7.66
C THR A 149 0.45 9.03 -7.08
N ALA A 150 0.05 10.24 -7.46
CA ALA A 150 -1.17 10.89 -6.95
C ALA A 150 -2.47 10.09 -7.21
N ASN A 151 -2.54 9.34 -8.31
CA ASN A 151 -3.71 8.50 -8.64
C ASN A 151 -3.61 7.09 -8.05
N SER A 152 -3.05 6.97 -6.86
CA SER A 152 -2.98 5.71 -6.13
C SER A 152 -3.67 5.78 -4.78
N GLN A 153 -4.05 4.63 -4.24
CA GLN A 153 -4.72 4.55 -2.95
C GLN A 153 -4.23 3.37 -2.12
N VAL A 154 -4.09 3.61 -0.83
CA VAL A 154 -3.92 2.58 0.19
C VAL A 154 -5.10 2.64 1.15
N GLY A 155 -5.73 1.51 1.42
CA GLY A 155 -6.86 1.46 2.35
C GLY A 155 -7.01 0.11 3.04
N ALA A 156 -7.63 0.12 4.22
CA ALA A 156 -7.92 -1.08 4.99
C ALA A 156 -9.18 -1.80 4.47
N VAL A 157 -9.25 -3.10 4.66
CA VAL A 157 -10.41 -3.93 4.32
C VAL A 157 -10.73 -4.88 5.47
N GLY A 158 -12.01 -4.98 5.80
CA GLY A 158 -12.51 -5.98 6.74
C GLY A 158 -12.15 -5.69 8.20
N GLY A 159 -12.17 -4.44 8.64
CA GLY A 159 -11.97 -4.02 10.03
C GLY A 159 -10.69 -3.21 10.26
N ALA A 160 -10.26 -3.12 11.50
CA ALA A 160 -9.06 -2.39 11.87
C ALA A 160 -7.79 -3.12 11.38
N ARG A 161 -6.90 -2.36 10.72
CA ARG A 161 -5.64 -2.86 10.17
C ARG A 161 -4.53 -1.86 10.41
N THR A 162 -3.33 -2.38 10.63
CA THR A 162 -2.13 -1.57 10.78
C THR A 162 -1.21 -1.77 9.58
N LEU A 163 -0.82 -0.66 8.96
CA LEU A 163 0.26 -0.63 7.98
C LEU A 163 1.51 -0.05 8.64
N THR A 164 2.55 -0.86 8.75
CA THR A 164 3.86 -0.43 9.23
C THR A 164 4.78 -0.15 8.04
N VAL A 165 5.41 1.03 8.03
CA VAL A 165 6.24 1.50 6.91
C VAL A 165 7.56 2.07 7.41
N GLY A 166 8.67 1.66 6.79
CA GLY A 166 10.01 2.18 7.09
C GLY A 166 10.25 3.55 6.46
N SER A 167 10.05 3.69 5.15
CA SER A 167 10.42 4.88 4.39
C SER A 167 9.59 5.06 3.13
N GLY A 168 9.92 6.06 2.31
CA GLY A 168 9.36 6.23 0.96
C GLY A 168 8.73 7.58 0.70
N THR A 169 8.22 7.76 -0.53
CA THR A 169 7.48 8.96 -0.96
C THR A 169 6.17 8.56 -1.62
N TYR A 170 5.09 8.75 -0.89
CA TYR A 170 3.78 8.36 -1.34
C TYR A 170 2.89 9.58 -1.55
N ASN A 171 2.49 9.82 -2.81
CA ASN A 171 1.68 10.96 -3.22
C ASN A 171 0.19 10.60 -3.40
N GLY A 172 -0.17 9.34 -3.22
CA GLY A 172 -1.54 8.86 -3.28
C GLY A 172 -2.33 9.10 -2.00
N THR A 173 -3.53 8.55 -1.94
CA THR A 173 -4.44 8.69 -0.78
C THR A 173 -4.23 7.55 0.21
N LEU A 174 -4.05 7.88 1.51
CA LEU A 174 -4.20 6.95 2.62
C LEU A 174 -5.57 7.14 3.26
N THR A 175 -6.35 6.05 3.39
CA THR A 175 -7.74 6.12 3.86
C THR A 175 -8.16 4.84 4.57
N ASP A 176 -9.24 4.90 5.32
CA ASP A 176 -9.86 3.71 5.93
C ASP A 176 -10.46 2.76 4.89
N ARG A 177 -10.82 3.27 3.72
CA ARG A 177 -11.59 2.54 2.72
C ARG A 177 -10.71 1.80 1.74
N GLY A 178 -10.75 0.48 1.75
CA GLY A 178 -10.17 -0.33 0.68
C GLY A 178 -10.98 -0.25 -0.61
N ILE A 179 -10.31 -0.15 -1.76
CA ILE A 179 -10.99 -0.20 -3.06
C ILE A 179 -11.54 -1.61 -3.28
N VAL A 180 -12.85 -1.70 -3.52
CA VAL A 180 -13.53 -2.91 -3.97
C VAL A 180 -13.95 -2.69 -5.41
N LEU A 181 -13.29 -3.37 -6.33
CA LEU A 181 -13.65 -3.32 -7.72
C LEU A 181 -14.63 -4.45 -8.02
N ALA A 182 -15.87 -4.12 -8.33
CA ALA A 182 -16.85 -5.10 -8.79
C ALA A 182 -16.69 -5.34 -10.30
N TYR A 183 -16.92 -6.56 -10.73
CA TYR A 183 -16.97 -6.91 -12.15
C TYR A 183 -18.03 -6.06 -12.88
N GLY A 184 -17.64 -5.45 -14.00
CA GLY A 184 -18.53 -4.60 -14.78
C GLY A 184 -18.88 -3.24 -14.18
N ALA A 185 -18.28 -2.89 -13.03
CA ALA A 185 -18.54 -1.58 -12.43
C ALA A 185 -17.92 -0.46 -13.27
N THR A 186 -18.71 0.57 -13.51
CA THR A 186 -18.27 1.82 -14.13
C THR A 186 -17.79 2.83 -13.09
N SER A 187 -17.83 2.48 -11.82
CA SER A 187 -17.41 3.30 -10.69
C SER A 187 -16.65 2.47 -9.67
N ILE A 188 -15.75 3.13 -8.95
CA ILE A 188 -15.02 2.52 -7.84
C ILE A 188 -16.00 2.33 -6.67
N ALA A 189 -16.09 1.11 -6.16
CA ALA A 189 -16.74 0.81 -4.88
C ALA A 189 -15.68 0.73 -3.78
N TYR A 190 -16.09 1.02 -2.54
CA TYR A 190 -15.23 1.00 -1.38
C TYR A 190 -15.78 0.05 -0.31
N ASP A 191 -14.86 -0.61 0.41
CA ASP A 191 -15.19 -1.27 1.67
C ASP A 191 -15.19 -0.21 2.79
N GLU A 192 -16.34 0.05 3.34
CA GLU A 192 -16.54 1.06 4.40
C GLU A 192 -16.25 0.49 5.80
N SER A 193 -15.91 -0.78 5.93
CA SER A 193 -15.67 -1.44 7.23
C SER A 193 -14.23 -1.28 7.72
N GLY A 194 -13.32 -0.77 6.89
CA GLY A 194 -11.91 -0.62 7.24
C GLY A 194 -11.66 0.50 8.22
N VAL A 195 -10.63 0.33 9.06
CA VAL A 195 -9.98 1.39 9.84
C VAL A 195 -8.48 1.20 9.68
N LEU A 196 -7.81 2.14 9.02
CA LEU A 196 -6.37 2.07 8.81
C LEU A 196 -5.64 2.78 9.95
N SER A 197 -4.64 2.12 10.51
CA SER A 197 -3.61 2.73 11.36
C SER A 197 -2.27 2.73 10.62
N LEU A 198 -1.45 3.74 10.86
CA LEU A 198 -0.11 3.85 10.29
C LEU A 198 0.93 3.82 11.40
N THR A 199 1.88 2.90 11.29
CA THR A 199 3.08 2.88 12.13
C THR A 199 4.30 3.21 11.27
N LYS A 200 5.02 4.27 11.62
CA LYS A 200 6.30 4.66 11.01
C LYS A 200 7.45 4.11 11.82
N VAL A 201 8.26 3.25 11.21
CA VAL A 201 9.43 2.63 11.84
C VAL A 201 10.73 3.00 11.11
N GLY A 202 11.89 2.68 11.70
CA GLY A 202 13.22 2.93 11.12
C GLY A 202 13.57 4.42 11.08
N ASP A 203 14.83 4.72 10.80
CA ASP A 203 15.42 6.06 10.96
C ASP A 203 15.16 6.99 9.76
N GLU A 204 14.73 6.43 8.65
CA GLU A 204 14.49 7.15 7.40
C GLU A 204 13.18 7.98 7.44
N THR A 205 12.95 8.74 6.38
CA THR A 205 11.73 9.54 6.22
C THR A 205 10.68 8.82 5.41
N LEU A 206 9.44 8.82 5.91
CA LEU A 206 8.24 8.57 5.11
C LEU A 206 7.59 9.89 4.77
N THR A 207 7.50 10.21 3.48
CA THR A 207 6.84 11.41 2.98
C THR A 207 5.47 11.06 2.41
N LEU A 208 4.42 11.68 2.93
CA LEU A 208 3.05 11.57 2.44
C LEU A 208 2.65 12.88 1.78
N GLY A 209 2.64 12.89 0.44
CA GLY A 209 2.33 14.08 -0.37
C GLY A 209 0.87 14.18 -0.78
N GLY A 210 0.10 13.10 -0.65
CA GLY A 210 -1.31 13.05 -0.98
C GLY A 210 -2.24 13.20 0.23
N PRO A 211 -3.56 13.08 0.01
CA PRO A 211 -4.56 13.15 1.07
C PRO A 211 -4.40 12.02 2.10
N VAL A 212 -4.50 12.38 3.37
CA VAL A 212 -4.50 11.45 4.51
C VAL A 212 -5.82 11.58 5.23
N SER A 213 -6.63 10.52 5.21
CA SER A 213 -8.01 10.54 5.73
C SER A 213 -8.39 9.27 6.52
N TYR A 214 -7.41 8.51 7.00
CA TYR A 214 -7.66 7.37 7.88
C TYR A 214 -7.96 7.84 9.33
N THR A 215 -8.68 7.01 10.09
CA THR A 215 -9.14 7.35 11.45
C THR A 215 -8.44 6.54 12.56
N GLY A 216 -7.59 5.59 12.21
CA GLY A 216 -6.81 4.83 13.17
C GLY A 216 -5.66 5.62 13.79
N LEU A 217 -4.81 4.94 14.51
CA LEU A 217 -3.63 5.51 15.17
C LEU A 217 -2.56 5.88 14.12
N THR A 218 -1.91 7.03 14.31
CA THR A 218 -0.61 7.36 13.72
C THR A 218 0.46 7.17 14.79
N ASP A 219 1.30 6.15 14.64
CA ASP A 219 2.35 5.81 15.60
C ASP A 219 3.72 6.00 14.97
N ILE A 220 4.54 6.91 15.52
CA ILE A 220 5.87 7.21 15.00
C ILE A 220 6.90 6.66 15.97
N GLN A 221 7.43 5.50 15.66
CA GLN A 221 8.40 4.76 16.47
C GLN A 221 9.85 5.04 16.08
N GLY A 222 10.10 5.60 14.89
CA GLY A 222 11.45 5.94 14.43
C GLY A 222 11.44 6.95 13.28
N GLY A 223 12.54 7.70 13.14
CA GLY A 223 12.79 8.60 12.03
C GLY A 223 11.78 9.76 11.89
N THR A 224 11.38 10.03 10.66
CA THR A 224 10.52 11.18 10.33
C THR A 224 9.27 10.76 9.54
N LEU A 225 8.10 11.28 9.95
CA LEU A 225 6.90 11.31 9.13
C LEU A 225 6.67 12.75 8.62
N ALA A 226 6.72 12.94 7.31
CA ALA A 226 6.51 14.23 6.66
C ALA A 226 5.21 14.24 5.86
N LEU A 227 4.24 15.07 6.26
CA LEU A 227 2.99 15.30 5.53
C LEU A 227 3.15 16.56 4.68
N THR A 228 3.35 16.42 3.38
CA THR A 228 3.72 17.53 2.49
C THR A 228 2.55 18.07 1.67
N ALA A 229 1.36 17.48 1.78
CA ALA A 229 0.15 18.05 1.21
C ALA A 229 -0.10 19.45 1.78
N SER A 230 -0.40 20.43 0.90
CA SER A 230 -0.67 21.82 1.31
C SER A 230 -2.03 22.01 1.99
N GLY A 231 -2.93 21.04 1.84
CA GLY A 231 -4.25 21.05 2.48
C GLY A 231 -4.19 20.71 3.98
N ALA A 232 -5.29 20.91 4.66
CA ALA A 232 -5.42 20.47 6.04
C ALA A 232 -5.43 18.95 6.14
N THR A 233 -4.62 18.40 7.04
CA THR A 233 -4.64 16.99 7.39
C THR A 233 -5.39 16.79 8.70
N SER A 234 -6.29 15.81 8.72
CA SER A 234 -7.04 15.47 9.93
C SER A 234 -6.64 14.07 10.41
N LEU A 235 -6.08 14.00 11.60
CA LEU A 235 -5.70 12.76 12.26
C LEU A 235 -6.49 12.60 13.56
N ARG A 236 -6.67 11.36 14.01
CA ARG A 236 -7.43 11.09 15.22
C ARG A 236 -6.52 10.97 16.44
N ASN A 237 -5.56 10.04 16.36
CA ASN A 237 -4.63 9.81 17.47
C ASN A 237 -3.22 9.80 16.92
N ILE A 238 -2.29 10.40 17.67
CA ILE A 238 -0.87 10.44 17.31
C ILE A 238 -0.05 10.04 18.54
N THR A 239 0.87 9.11 18.34
CA THR A 239 1.90 8.75 19.31
C THR A 239 3.26 8.95 18.67
N MET A 240 4.17 9.57 19.39
CA MET A 240 5.54 9.80 18.95
C MET A 240 6.52 9.30 20.01
N ALA A 241 7.36 8.36 19.63
CA ALA A 241 8.44 7.86 20.48
C ALA A 241 9.59 8.86 20.59
N ALA A 242 10.53 8.57 21.48
CA ALA A 242 11.75 9.35 21.67
C ALA A 242 12.53 9.55 20.34
N ASN A 243 13.07 10.77 20.14
CA ASN A 243 13.89 11.15 19.00
C ASN A 243 13.20 11.01 17.64
N THR A 244 11.87 11.00 17.60
CA THR A 244 11.11 10.99 16.36
C THR A 244 10.66 12.38 15.94
N ARG A 245 10.31 12.52 14.67
CA ARG A 245 9.86 13.77 14.10
C ARG A 245 8.60 13.58 13.26
N MET A 246 7.67 14.53 13.41
CA MET A 246 6.55 14.69 12.50
C MET A 246 6.51 16.13 11.97
N THR A 247 6.26 16.30 10.68
CA THR A 247 6.08 17.62 10.07
C THR A 247 4.85 17.63 9.18
N THR A 248 4.14 18.77 9.13
CA THR A 248 3.06 19.00 8.17
C THR A 248 3.32 20.31 7.42
N ALA A 249 3.10 20.32 6.11
CA ALA A 249 3.18 21.55 5.32
C ALA A 249 1.92 22.41 5.48
N GLY A 250 0.76 21.78 5.65
CA GLY A 250 -0.53 22.42 5.88
C GLY A 250 -0.95 22.43 7.35
N ALA A 251 -2.21 22.75 7.59
CA ALA A 251 -2.80 22.67 8.90
C ALA A 251 -2.91 21.21 9.38
N LEU A 252 -2.70 20.98 10.68
CA LEU A 252 -2.96 19.71 11.34
C LEU A 252 -4.18 19.85 12.25
N ASN A 253 -5.25 19.15 11.91
CA ASN A 253 -6.46 19.07 12.71
C ASN A 253 -6.50 17.75 13.47
N LEU A 254 -6.72 17.80 14.76
CA LEU A 254 -7.02 16.61 15.54
C LEU A 254 -8.55 16.47 15.70
N ALA A 255 -9.04 15.27 15.53
CA ALA A 255 -10.45 14.99 15.75
C ALA A 255 -10.85 15.30 17.20
N ALA A 256 -12.13 15.54 17.44
CA ALA A 256 -12.63 15.74 18.80
C ALA A 256 -12.30 14.51 19.67
N ASN A 257 -11.81 14.75 20.88
CA ASN A 257 -11.33 13.74 21.84
C ASN A 257 -10.14 12.90 21.34
N ALA A 258 -9.37 13.40 20.37
CA ALA A 258 -8.14 12.75 19.94
C ALA A 258 -7.12 12.68 21.09
N ALA A 259 -6.24 11.69 21.03
CA ALA A 259 -5.07 11.60 21.91
C ALA A 259 -3.82 12.02 21.13
N LEU A 260 -3.03 12.92 21.73
CA LEU A 260 -1.69 13.28 21.26
C LEU A 260 -0.69 12.93 22.36
N THR A 261 0.12 11.90 22.11
CA THR A 261 1.14 11.44 23.04
C THR A 261 2.51 11.72 22.43
N LEU A 262 3.31 12.50 23.10
CA LEU A 262 4.66 12.90 22.67
C LEU A 262 5.68 12.50 23.73
N ASP A 263 6.80 11.90 23.31
CA ASP A 263 8.01 11.89 24.12
C ASP A 263 8.67 13.28 24.06
N ILE A 264 9.25 13.76 25.17
CA ILE A 264 9.84 15.11 25.25
C ILE A 264 11.01 15.33 24.30
N SER A 265 11.67 14.27 23.83
CA SER A 265 12.72 14.33 22.81
C SER A 265 12.19 14.29 21.37
N SER A 266 10.90 14.10 21.20
CA SER A 266 10.27 14.13 19.87
C SER A 266 10.01 15.58 19.39
N SER A 267 9.79 15.78 18.09
CA SER A 267 9.46 17.08 17.55
C SER A 267 8.26 17.04 16.61
N LEU A 268 7.29 17.93 16.82
CA LEU A 268 6.14 18.13 15.96
C LEU A 268 6.18 19.53 15.35
N GLY A 269 6.36 19.62 14.04
CA GLY A 269 6.33 20.87 13.28
C GLY A 269 5.07 20.97 12.42
N VAL A 270 4.30 22.03 12.60
CA VAL A 270 3.06 22.29 11.84
C VAL A 270 3.21 23.55 11.01
N GLY A 271 3.12 23.42 9.67
CA GLY A 271 3.29 24.55 8.75
C GLY A 271 2.08 25.50 8.65
N GLY A 272 0.93 25.09 9.15
CA GLY A 272 -0.30 25.88 9.16
C GLY A 272 -0.93 25.98 10.55
N ALA A 273 -2.24 26.13 10.62
CA ALA A 273 -2.97 26.14 11.88
C ALA A 273 -2.90 24.75 12.56
N PHE A 274 -2.78 24.75 13.89
CA PHE A 274 -2.83 23.53 14.69
C PHE A 274 -4.16 23.45 15.42
N GLY A 275 -4.89 22.39 15.14
CA GLY A 275 -6.05 21.93 15.90
C GLY A 275 -7.25 22.88 15.91
N SER A 276 -8.42 22.30 15.88
CA SER A 276 -9.66 22.95 16.31
C SER A 276 -10.43 21.94 17.14
N GLY A 277 -10.46 22.12 18.42
CA GLY A 277 -11.20 21.24 19.33
C GLY A 277 -10.40 20.85 20.56
N THR A 278 -11.06 20.14 21.45
CA THR A 278 -10.44 19.62 22.68
C THR A 278 -9.77 18.27 22.35
N PHE A 279 -8.51 18.15 22.66
CA PHE A 279 -7.76 16.89 22.57
C PHE A 279 -6.99 16.61 23.87
N ASN A 280 -6.62 15.36 24.11
CA ASN A 280 -5.85 14.97 25.28
C ASN A 280 -4.37 14.97 24.93
N LEU A 281 -3.58 15.79 25.61
CA LEU A 281 -2.12 15.85 25.45
C LEU A 281 -1.48 15.06 26.60
N THR A 282 -0.64 14.10 26.24
CA THR A 282 0.23 13.37 27.17
C THR A 282 1.70 13.64 26.78
N LEU A 283 2.49 14.09 27.74
CA LEU A 283 3.94 14.24 27.58
C LEU A 283 4.66 13.19 28.41
N ASN A 284 5.42 12.33 27.78
CA ASN A 284 6.24 11.32 28.42
C ASN A 284 7.67 11.84 28.66
N GLY A 285 8.30 11.39 29.74
CA GLY A 285 9.69 11.76 30.06
C GLY A 285 9.82 13.12 30.77
N LEU A 286 8.75 13.72 31.26
CA LEU A 286 8.81 14.82 32.22
C LEU A 286 9.01 14.20 33.61
N GLU A 287 10.20 14.37 34.20
CA GLU A 287 10.49 14.09 35.62
C GLU A 287 10.23 15.29 36.51
#